data_119c1aabc450167c096ff5e0b303d605
#
_entry.id   119c1aabc450167c096ff5e0b303d605
#
_cell.length_a   1.000
_cell.length_b   1.000
_cell.length_c   1.000
_cell.angle_alpha   90.00
_cell.angle_beta   90.00
_cell.angle_gamma   90.00
#
_symmetry.space_group_name_H-M   'P 1'
#
loop_
_entity.id
_entity.type
_entity.pdbx_description
1 polymer ?
#
loop_
_entity_poly.entity_id
_entity_poly.type
_entity_poly.pdbx_seq_one_letter_code
_entity_poly.pdbx_strand_id
1 'polypeptide(L)'
;MRALLGPRRTPAGAVVAILILLWPPAAPRVGAQTSEADVFVAQAVVDFDDKRYDDALANLRRALEIQPDHVEALYYTGVVEMARGRPAAAVPPLERAHALAPTDVSVTLQLGLAYFAQQQYDRARPLLEEAFRTDPKRDGLGYYVGFMRYRQKDYRSALAAFRAGATKNPDIEQLTRFYTSLALGALGSTGEAAAEVEQALRLAPGSALTGAAERLREGLAVARSRERRLSLDVRLGFFFDDNVTVVPDLVTSEPLVRGLRQRAHESTGELAGLNAGYTWLRTENWESTVGGSFFGIYNNDLPEFNIYDFVGSLGLTRKLTLGAMPAQAGLQYSFDELVLDESEFLLRNTVSLSGTLVEGEHHLSQAFVRYQKKDFREPASLPSVERRSADNWAAGAVHLLRFSHDQHFLKAGYQFDWEDADGKDFQYYGNRFLAGAQYTLPWKGVRLKYDLDAHLRTHLHRNSLFPTTAPDTKRRYDAELTHTVRAELPLSGSLTLAAEYLRTDDNSNLAVFAYARNVYSLTLSWSY
;
A
#
# COMPACT_ATOMS: atom_id res chain seq x y z
N MET A 1 33.40 51.04 2.91
CA MET A 1 33.72 52.49 2.83
C MET A 1 32.74 53.16 3.79
N ARG A 2 33.26 53.49 4.97
CA ARG A 2 33.38 54.87 5.55
C ARG A 2 32.04 55.58 5.60
N ALA A 3 31.54 56.14 6.65
CA ALA A 3 32.03 56.47 8.00
C ALA A 3 31.03 57.51 8.53
N LEU A 4 30.73 57.39 9.82
CA LEU A 4 31.05 58.40 10.84
C LEU A 4 30.06 59.57 11.02
N LEU A 5 29.65 59.68 12.22
CA LEU A 5 29.70 60.67 13.31
C LEU A 5 28.34 61.26 13.62
N GLY A 6 27.73 61.24 14.79
CA GLY A 6 28.22 61.47 16.12
C GLY A 6 27.62 62.80 16.68
N PRO A 7 27.52 63.00 17.97
CA PRO A 7 26.34 63.57 18.64
C PRO A 7 26.53 65.02 19.07
N ARG A 8 25.48 65.74 19.49
CA ARG A 8 25.66 66.94 20.35
C ARG A 8 24.48 67.19 21.29
N ARG A 9 24.86 67.47 22.48
CA ARG A 9 24.19 67.79 23.74
C ARG A 9 23.62 69.21 23.80
N THR A 10 22.47 69.36 24.47
CA THR A 10 22.04 70.30 25.53
C THR A 10 22.26 71.81 25.34
N PRO A 11 21.61 72.78 26.08
CA PRO A 11 21.10 72.65 27.44
C PRO A 11 19.78 73.41 27.76
N ALA A 12 19.18 73.02 28.87
CA ALA A 12 18.62 73.77 30.00
C ALA A 12 17.95 75.19 29.80
N GLY A 13 16.77 75.29 30.36
CA GLY A 13 16.15 76.54 30.70
C GLY A 13 14.93 76.31 31.59
N ALA A 14 15.10 76.53 32.89
CA ALA A 14 14.08 76.49 33.92
C ALA A 14 13.15 77.71 33.85
N VAL A 15 11.81 77.48 33.96
CA VAL A 15 10.89 78.45 34.52
C VAL A 15 9.93 77.77 35.45
N VAL A 16 10.07 78.05 36.74
CA VAL A 16 9.14 77.79 37.83
C VAL A 16 7.93 78.71 37.68
N ALA A 17 6.72 78.18 37.59
CA ALA A 17 5.48 78.91 37.86
C ALA A 17 4.57 78.05 38.74
N ILE A 18 4.50 78.46 39.99
CA ILE A 18 3.56 77.99 41.01
C ILE A 18 2.15 78.45 40.59
N LEU A 19 1.26 77.43 40.45
CA LEU A 19 -0.18 77.70 40.51
C LEU A 19 -0.82 76.66 41.43
N ILE A 20 -1.16 77.11 42.60
CA ILE A 20 -1.97 76.49 43.62
C ILE A 20 -3.44 76.53 43.20
N LEU A 21 -4.16 75.46 43.57
CA LEU A 21 -5.61 75.32 43.73
C LEU A 21 -6.41 74.77 42.55
N LEU A 22 -6.86 73.58 42.75
CA LEU A 22 -8.23 73.15 43.05
C LEU A 22 -8.25 71.62 42.87
N TRP A 23 -8.14 70.90 43.97
CA TRP A 23 -8.38 69.45 44.07
C TRP A 23 -9.91 69.28 44.02
N PRO A 24 -10.47 68.61 42.99
CA PRO A 24 -11.81 68.06 43.13
C PRO A 24 -11.79 66.97 44.16
N PRO A 25 -12.86 66.78 44.94
CA PRO A 25 -12.92 65.75 45.93
C PRO A 25 -12.76 64.40 45.23
N ALA A 26 -11.88 63.54 45.80
CA ALA A 26 -11.71 62.18 45.37
C ALA A 26 -13.09 61.50 45.30
N ALA A 27 -13.54 61.15 44.10
CA ALA A 27 -14.63 60.21 43.95
C ALA A 27 -14.28 58.93 44.73
N PRO A 28 -15.20 58.40 45.51
CA PRO A 28 -14.95 57.16 46.25
C PRO A 28 -14.56 56.09 45.18
N ARG A 29 -13.36 55.57 45.33
CA ARG A 29 -13.04 54.31 44.68
C ARG A 29 -14.08 53.33 45.23
N VAL A 30 -15.05 52.96 44.43
CA VAL A 30 -15.87 51.79 44.64
C VAL A 30 -14.88 50.63 44.62
N GLY A 31 -14.38 50.26 45.81
CA GLY A 31 -13.75 48.99 45.99
C GLY A 31 -14.83 47.98 45.62
N ALA A 32 -14.56 47.14 44.62
CA ALA A 32 -15.43 46.01 44.37
C ALA A 32 -15.50 45.24 45.68
N GLN A 33 -16.61 45.36 46.39
CA GLN A 33 -16.90 44.51 47.55
C GLN A 33 -17.07 43.13 46.98
N THR A 34 -16.09 42.27 47.29
CA THR A 34 -16.18 40.82 46.98
C THR A 34 -17.49 40.35 47.56
N SER A 35 -18.43 39.92 46.75
CA SER A 35 -19.70 39.40 47.22
C SER A 35 -19.44 38.10 47.99
N GLU A 36 -20.28 37.75 48.96
CA GLU A 36 -20.17 36.46 49.63
C GLU A 36 -20.20 35.31 48.63
N ALA A 37 -20.92 35.47 47.52
CA ALA A 37 -20.94 34.51 46.44
C ALA A 37 -19.54 34.32 45.77
N ASP A 38 -18.77 35.42 45.58
CA ASP A 38 -17.43 35.37 45.02
C ASP A 38 -16.46 34.52 45.86
N VAL A 39 -16.63 34.55 47.22
CA VAL A 39 -15.80 33.75 48.12
C VAL A 39 -16.03 32.26 47.90
N PHE A 40 -17.30 31.81 47.77
CA PHE A 40 -17.64 30.45 47.46
C PHE A 40 -17.14 30.01 46.06
N VAL A 41 -17.21 30.91 45.08
CA VAL A 41 -16.64 30.62 43.75
C VAL A 41 -15.13 30.43 43.82
N ALA A 42 -14.41 31.33 44.51
CA ALA A 42 -12.97 31.21 44.68
C ALA A 42 -12.58 29.88 45.38
N GLN A 43 -13.34 29.49 46.44
CA GLN A 43 -13.11 28.20 47.07
C GLN A 43 -13.40 27.03 46.13
N ALA A 44 -14.44 27.09 45.32
CA ALA A 44 -14.78 26.05 44.36
C ALA A 44 -13.69 25.89 43.26
N VAL A 45 -13.04 26.97 42.85
CA VAL A 45 -11.91 26.92 41.88
C VAL A 45 -10.73 26.17 42.50
N VAL A 46 -10.40 26.42 43.77
CA VAL A 46 -9.36 25.68 44.48
C VAL A 46 -9.71 24.21 44.60
N ASP A 47 -10.96 23.90 45.00
CA ASP A 47 -11.42 22.51 45.10
C ASP A 47 -11.38 21.81 43.72
N PHE A 48 -11.69 22.49 42.63
CA PHE A 48 -11.61 21.98 41.29
C PHE A 48 -10.17 21.65 40.87
N ASP A 49 -9.21 22.54 41.16
CA ASP A 49 -7.78 22.34 40.87
C ASP A 49 -7.23 21.14 41.64
N ASP A 50 -7.71 20.95 42.88
CA ASP A 50 -7.40 19.81 43.73
C ASP A 50 -8.19 18.52 43.34
N LYS A 51 -9.01 18.59 42.27
CA LYS A 51 -9.88 17.50 41.79
C LYS A 51 -10.95 17.04 42.79
N ARG A 52 -11.26 17.85 43.78
CA ARG A 52 -12.35 17.65 44.73
C ARG A 52 -13.69 18.15 44.16
N TYR A 53 -14.15 17.48 43.11
CA TYR A 53 -15.28 17.95 42.28
C TYR A 53 -16.60 18.06 43.07
N ASP A 54 -16.84 17.19 44.08
CA ASP A 54 -18.05 17.24 44.89
C ASP A 54 -18.07 18.46 45.80
N ASP A 55 -16.91 18.80 46.42
CA ASP A 55 -16.75 19.98 47.25
C ASP A 55 -16.86 21.27 46.39
N ALA A 56 -16.26 21.28 45.20
CA ALA A 56 -16.41 22.37 44.26
C ALA A 56 -17.88 22.63 43.92
N LEU A 57 -18.64 21.59 43.55
CA LEU A 57 -20.07 21.71 43.26
C LEU A 57 -20.90 22.15 44.49
N ALA A 58 -20.54 21.75 45.71
CA ALA A 58 -21.19 22.20 46.95
C ALA A 58 -20.99 23.71 47.14
N ASN A 59 -19.76 24.20 46.97
CA ASN A 59 -19.46 25.63 47.07
C ASN A 59 -20.14 26.44 45.96
N LEU A 60 -20.15 25.94 44.70
CA LEU A 60 -20.84 26.59 43.58
C LEU A 60 -22.37 26.68 43.83
N ARG A 61 -22.99 25.65 44.41
CA ARG A 61 -24.41 25.70 44.79
C ARG A 61 -24.68 26.79 45.82
N ARG A 62 -23.83 26.92 46.83
CA ARG A 62 -23.95 28.04 47.81
C ARG A 62 -23.83 29.40 47.16
N ALA A 63 -22.87 29.55 46.26
CA ALA A 63 -22.72 30.79 45.49
C ALA A 63 -24.00 31.14 44.70
N LEU A 64 -24.61 30.14 44.06
CA LEU A 64 -25.83 30.28 43.27
C LEU A 64 -27.11 30.45 44.13
N GLU A 65 -27.11 29.96 45.36
CA GLU A 65 -28.17 30.24 46.34
C GLU A 65 -28.16 31.74 46.75
N ILE A 66 -26.98 32.32 46.90
CA ILE A 66 -26.80 33.74 47.22
C ILE A 66 -27.11 34.62 46.02
N GLN A 67 -26.53 34.24 44.86
CA GLN A 67 -26.70 35.01 43.62
C GLN A 67 -27.00 34.02 42.46
N PRO A 68 -28.28 33.80 42.13
CA PRO A 68 -28.68 32.82 41.11
C PRO A 68 -28.17 33.07 39.72
N ASP A 69 -27.86 34.34 39.34
CA ASP A 69 -27.35 34.76 38.06
C ASP A 69 -25.84 35.05 38.07
N HIS A 70 -25.11 34.46 39.03
CA HIS A 70 -23.66 34.63 39.08
C HIS A 70 -23.00 33.86 37.95
N VAL A 71 -22.57 34.59 36.88
CA VAL A 71 -22.03 34.00 35.62
C VAL A 71 -20.88 33.07 35.86
N GLU A 72 -19.91 33.44 36.72
CA GLU A 72 -18.74 32.64 36.99
C GLU A 72 -19.08 31.33 37.75
N ALA A 73 -20.02 31.39 38.69
CA ALA A 73 -20.52 30.20 39.41
C ALA A 73 -21.21 29.23 38.42
N LEU A 74 -22.04 29.72 37.53
CA LEU A 74 -22.67 28.93 36.47
C LEU A 74 -21.64 28.34 35.52
N TYR A 75 -20.64 29.11 35.09
CA TYR A 75 -19.54 28.65 34.25
C TYR A 75 -18.76 27.52 34.89
N TYR A 76 -18.27 27.71 36.13
CA TYR A 76 -17.52 26.67 36.84
C TYR A 76 -18.37 25.44 37.17
N THR A 77 -19.68 25.58 37.41
CA THR A 77 -20.58 24.43 37.53
C THR A 77 -20.52 23.57 36.26
N GLY A 78 -20.59 24.21 35.09
CA GLY A 78 -20.47 23.50 33.85
C GLY A 78 -19.10 22.87 33.64
N VAL A 79 -18.02 23.58 33.96
CA VAL A 79 -16.62 23.07 33.83
C VAL A 79 -16.40 21.85 34.73
N VAL A 80 -16.86 21.88 35.97
CA VAL A 80 -16.75 20.77 36.94
C VAL A 80 -17.55 19.55 36.45
N GLU A 81 -18.77 19.74 35.95
CA GLU A 81 -19.59 18.64 35.43
C GLU A 81 -18.97 18.03 34.15
N MET A 82 -18.35 18.84 33.29
CA MET A 82 -17.55 18.36 32.15
C MET A 82 -16.36 17.51 32.60
N ALA A 83 -15.62 17.98 33.61
CA ALA A 83 -14.48 17.25 34.17
C ALA A 83 -14.89 15.89 34.84
N ARG A 84 -16.12 15.82 35.35
CA ARG A 84 -16.73 14.57 35.87
C ARG A 84 -17.24 13.63 34.78
N GLY A 85 -17.09 14.00 33.47
CA GLY A 85 -17.64 13.23 32.36
C GLY A 85 -19.16 13.27 32.26
N ARG A 86 -19.81 14.33 32.74
CA ARG A 86 -21.26 14.53 32.75
C ARG A 86 -21.69 15.71 31.85
N PRO A 87 -21.46 15.66 30.53
CA PRO A 87 -21.75 16.79 29.64
C PRO A 87 -23.23 17.16 29.63
N ALA A 88 -24.15 16.22 29.90
CA ALA A 88 -25.57 16.52 29.98
C ALA A 88 -25.92 17.42 31.18
N ALA A 89 -25.22 17.28 32.31
CA ALA A 89 -25.39 18.11 33.48
C ALA A 89 -24.71 19.49 33.33
N ALA A 90 -23.67 19.57 32.47
CA ALA A 90 -22.94 20.81 32.21
C ALA A 90 -23.73 21.81 31.32
N VAL A 91 -24.59 21.31 30.42
CA VAL A 91 -25.29 22.18 29.46
C VAL A 91 -26.20 23.22 30.11
N PRO A 92 -27.12 22.88 31.04
CA PRO A 92 -28.05 23.88 31.59
C PRO A 92 -27.37 25.08 32.27
N PRO A 93 -26.36 24.90 33.15
CA PRO A 93 -25.67 26.05 33.75
C PRO A 93 -24.86 26.83 32.72
N LEU A 94 -24.25 26.18 31.72
CA LEU A 94 -23.52 26.88 30.66
C LEU A 94 -24.44 27.63 29.72
N GLU A 95 -25.62 27.15 29.37
CA GLU A 95 -26.63 27.88 28.60
C GLU A 95 -27.06 29.18 29.33
N ARG A 96 -27.29 29.08 30.66
CA ARG A 96 -27.63 30.24 31.47
C ARG A 96 -26.49 31.23 31.59
N ALA A 97 -25.23 30.75 31.78
CA ALA A 97 -24.05 31.59 31.78
C ALA A 97 -23.89 32.33 30.44
N HIS A 98 -24.08 31.62 29.34
CA HIS A 98 -23.97 32.20 27.99
C HIS A 98 -25.09 33.20 27.69
N ALA A 99 -26.32 32.96 28.18
CA ALA A 99 -27.41 33.95 28.04
C ALA A 99 -27.13 35.24 28.81
N LEU A 100 -26.44 35.14 29.95
CA LEU A 100 -26.08 36.30 30.79
C LEU A 100 -24.81 37.02 30.26
N ALA A 101 -23.88 36.28 29.68
CA ALA A 101 -22.61 36.81 29.16
C ALA A 101 -22.31 36.27 27.75
N PRO A 102 -23.07 36.65 26.70
CA PRO A 102 -22.95 36.06 25.36
C PRO A 102 -21.64 36.39 24.65
N THR A 103 -20.91 37.39 25.09
CA THR A 103 -19.60 37.80 24.55
C THR A 103 -18.41 37.15 25.24
N ASP A 104 -18.66 36.38 26.32
CA ASP A 104 -17.59 35.66 27.00
C ASP A 104 -17.18 34.42 26.21
N VAL A 105 -15.96 34.50 25.64
CA VAL A 105 -15.39 33.45 24.79
C VAL A 105 -15.17 32.16 25.57
N SER A 106 -14.90 32.23 26.90
CA SER A 106 -14.67 31.04 27.74
C SER A 106 -15.98 30.30 27.97
N VAL A 107 -17.06 31.01 28.25
CA VAL A 107 -18.40 30.45 28.40
C VAL A 107 -18.88 29.84 27.08
N THR A 108 -18.74 30.60 25.97
CA THR A 108 -19.09 30.16 24.62
C THR A 108 -18.36 28.87 24.24
N LEU A 109 -17.05 28.80 24.52
CA LEU A 109 -16.24 27.60 24.26
C LEU A 109 -16.70 26.40 25.07
N GLN A 110 -16.88 26.56 26.39
CA GLN A 110 -17.28 25.45 27.24
C GLN A 110 -18.67 24.91 26.89
N LEU A 111 -19.61 25.79 26.55
CA LEU A 111 -20.93 25.38 26.06
C LEU A 111 -20.80 24.61 24.73
N GLY A 112 -19.96 25.10 23.81
CA GLY A 112 -19.69 24.43 22.56
C GLY A 112 -19.08 23.04 22.76
N LEU A 113 -18.13 22.89 23.69
CA LEU A 113 -17.52 21.61 24.05
C LEU A 113 -18.52 20.66 24.72
N ALA A 114 -19.43 21.18 25.59
CA ALA A 114 -20.47 20.38 26.22
C ALA A 114 -21.46 19.80 25.19
N TYR A 115 -21.86 20.59 24.20
CA TYR A 115 -22.68 20.10 23.09
C TYR A 115 -21.92 19.11 22.20
N PHE A 116 -20.64 19.36 21.93
CA PHE A 116 -19.79 18.45 21.16
C PHE A 116 -19.69 17.08 21.85
N ALA A 117 -19.45 17.05 23.16
CA ALA A 117 -19.37 15.82 23.95
C ALA A 117 -20.69 15.02 23.94
N GLN A 118 -21.83 15.70 23.81
CA GLN A 118 -23.14 15.08 23.62
C GLN A 118 -23.45 14.72 22.16
N GLN A 119 -22.49 14.92 21.22
CA GLN A 119 -22.68 14.73 19.79
C GLN A 119 -23.76 15.65 19.17
N GLN A 120 -24.14 16.72 19.85
CA GLN A 120 -25.07 17.76 19.36
C GLN A 120 -24.30 18.76 18.46
N TYR A 121 -23.75 18.26 17.36
CA TYR A 121 -22.78 19.00 16.52
C TYR A 121 -23.38 20.26 15.89
N ASP A 122 -24.66 20.26 15.57
CA ASP A 122 -25.34 21.44 14.99
C ASP A 122 -25.43 22.61 15.99
N ARG A 123 -25.53 22.31 17.28
CA ARG A 123 -25.52 23.30 18.36
C ARG A 123 -24.09 23.69 18.74
N ALA A 124 -23.16 22.74 18.74
CA ALA A 124 -21.76 22.98 19.06
C ALA A 124 -21.06 23.88 18.03
N ARG A 125 -21.36 23.68 16.76
CA ARG A 125 -20.65 24.34 15.65
C ARG A 125 -20.62 25.87 15.73
N PRO A 126 -21.74 26.60 15.81
CA PRO A 126 -21.70 28.07 15.83
C PRO A 126 -20.85 28.61 16.99
N LEU A 127 -20.93 27.98 18.16
CA LEU A 127 -20.19 28.39 19.35
C LEU A 127 -18.69 28.15 19.22
N LEU A 128 -18.31 26.98 18.73
CA LEU A 128 -16.89 26.64 18.54
C LEU A 128 -16.25 27.42 17.39
N GLU A 129 -16.98 27.69 16.31
CA GLU A 129 -16.53 28.55 15.21
C GLU A 129 -16.35 30.02 15.68
N GLU A 130 -17.20 30.48 16.58
CA GLU A 130 -17.07 31.83 17.17
C GLU A 130 -15.84 31.92 18.07
N ALA A 131 -15.66 30.95 18.96
CA ALA A 131 -14.46 30.84 19.80
C ALA A 131 -13.19 30.76 18.95
N PHE A 132 -13.22 29.99 17.87
CA PHE A 132 -12.09 29.85 16.96
C PHE A 132 -11.76 31.11 16.17
N ARG A 133 -12.74 31.89 15.78
CA ARG A 133 -12.51 33.20 15.15
C ARG A 133 -11.80 34.18 16.08
N THR A 134 -12.12 34.12 17.38
CA THR A 134 -11.53 34.99 18.40
C THR A 134 -10.11 34.57 18.75
N ASP A 135 -9.88 33.28 18.95
CA ASP A 135 -8.55 32.69 19.27
C ASP A 135 -8.32 31.37 18.55
N PRO A 136 -7.81 31.39 17.30
CA PRO A 136 -7.54 30.17 16.52
C PRO A 136 -6.45 29.28 17.12
N LYS A 137 -5.58 29.83 17.98
CA LYS A 137 -4.45 29.11 18.57
C LYS A 137 -4.76 28.51 19.94
N ARG A 138 -5.98 28.66 20.43
CA ARG A 138 -6.38 28.10 21.72
C ARG A 138 -6.21 26.57 21.73
N ASP A 139 -5.59 26.07 22.78
CA ASP A 139 -5.19 24.65 22.92
C ASP A 139 -6.35 23.70 22.61
N GLY A 140 -6.13 22.80 21.66
CA GLY A 140 -7.08 21.78 21.21
C GLY A 140 -8.31 22.26 20.42
N LEU A 141 -8.60 23.58 20.35
CA LEU A 141 -9.80 24.10 19.68
C LEU A 141 -9.82 23.78 18.17
N GLY A 142 -8.65 23.79 17.54
CA GLY A 142 -8.51 23.45 16.12
C GLY A 142 -8.97 22.04 15.76
N TYR A 143 -8.85 21.09 16.68
CA TYR A 143 -9.39 19.74 16.51
C TYR A 143 -10.91 19.74 16.39
N TYR A 144 -11.59 20.39 17.33
CA TYR A 144 -13.06 20.38 17.36
C TYR A 144 -13.68 21.05 16.15
N VAL A 145 -13.15 22.23 15.78
CA VAL A 145 -13.60 22.94 14.59
C VAL A 145 -13.25 22.19 13.31
N GLY A 146 -12.03 21.68 13.21
CA GLY A 146 -11.59 20.88 12.07
C GLY A 146 -12.42 19.61 11.89
N PHE A 147 -12.76 18.92 12.97
CA PHE A 147 -13.63 17.75 12.94
C PHE A 147 -15.03 18.07 12.41
N MET A 148 -15.63 19.17 12.85
CA MET A 148 -16.96 19.59 12.37
C MET A 148 -16.94 19.96 10.89
N ARG A 149 -15.92 20.66 10.41
CA ARG A 149 -15.72 20.97 9.00
C ARG A 149 -15.48 19.71 8.17
N TYR A 150 -14.71 18.75 8.71
CA TYR A 150 -14.51 17.43 8.08
C TYR A 150 -15.85 16.70 7.89
N ARG A 151 -16.73 16.67 8.90
CA ARG A 151 -18.06 16.07 8.79
C ARG A 151 -18.93 16.72 7.72
N GLN A 152 -18.73 18.01 7.45
CA GLN A 152 -19.40 18.75 6.36
C GLN A 152 -18.76 18.51 4.99
N LYS A 153 -17.72 17.65 4.92
CA LYS A 153 -16.92 17.42 3.72
C LYS A 153 -16.13 18.66 3.24
N ASP A 154 -16.03 19.70 4.07
CA ASP A 154 -15.16 20.85 3.80
C ASP A 154 -13.73 20.51 4.29
N TYR A 155 -13.08 19.65 3.53
CA TYR A 155 -11.77 19.11 3.89
C TYR A 155 -10.66 20.17 3.91
N ARG A 156 -10.75 21.19 3.03
CA ARG A 156 -9.74 22.26 2.98
C ARG A 156 -9.80 23.14 4.23
N SER A 157 -10.98 23.57 4.62
CA SER A 157 -11.17 24.37 5.84
C SER A 157 -10.92 23.54 7.11
N ALA A 158 -11.20 22.23 7.09
CA ALA A 158 -10.85 21.31 8.17
C ALA A 158 -9.32 21.26 8.38
N LEU A 159 -8.54 21.09 7.32
CA LEU A 159 -7.07 21.09 7.37
C LEU A 159 -6.51 22.42 7.91
N ALA A 160 -7.10 23.55 7.52
CA ALA A 160 -6.70 24.86 8.03
C ALA A 160 -6.92 24.96 9.55
N ALA A 161 -8.06 24.44 10.05
CA ALA A 161 -8.37 24.44 11.47
C ALA A 161 -7.44 23.50 12.26
N PHE A 162 -7.20 22.28 11.77
CA PHE A 162 -6.25 21.32 12.39
C PHE A 162 -4.83 21.90 12.50
N ARG A 163 -4.37 22.62 11.48
CA ARG A 163 -3.04 23.26 11.48
C ARG A 163 -2.94 24.49 12.39
N ALA A 164 -4.04 25.22 12.58
CA ALA A 164 -4.05 26.43 13.41
C ALA A 164 -4.02 26.12 14.91
N GLY A 165 -4.67 25.04 15.33
CA GLY A 165 -4.86 24.69 16.73
C GLY A 165 -3.93 23.58 17.18
N ALA A 166 -2.68 23.90 17.52
CA ALA A 166 -1.79 22.96 18.19
C ALA A 166 -2.31 22.62 19.59
N THR A 167 -2.01 21.42 20.09
CA THR A 167 -2.39 20.96 21.43
C THR A 167 -1.24 20.28 22.14
N LYS A 168 -1.24 20.37 23.47
CA LYS A 168 -0.32 19.61 24.34
C LYS A 168 -0.93 18.28 24.80
N ASN A 169 -2.23 18.07 24.55
CA ASN A 169 -2.90 16.82 24.90
C ASN A 169 -2.62 15.76 23.83
N PRO A 170 -1.92 14.65 24.17
CA PRO A 170 -1.54 13.63 23.21
C PRO A 170 -2.73 12.92 22.55
N ASP A 171 -3.84 12.77 23.26
CA ASP A 171 -5.05 12.13 22.71
C ASP A 171 -5.70 13.01 21.65
N ILE A 172 -5.78 14.33 21.90
CA ILE A 172 -6.32 15.30 20.93
C ILE A 172 -5.35 15.43 19.74
N GLU A 173 -4.05 15.40 19.99
CA GLU A 173 -3.04 15.41 18.91
C GLU A 173 -3.17 14.18 18.01
N GLN A 174 -3.34 12.98 18.59
CA GLN A 174 -3.55 11.75 17.83
C GLN A 174 -4.81 11.83 16.96
N LEU A 175 -5.93 12.29 17.53
CA LEU A 175 -7.18 12.49 16.80
C LEU A 175 -7.02 13.53 15.68
N THR A 176 -6.33 14.64 15.96
CA THR A 176 -6.06 15.70 14.98
C THR A 176 -5.30 15.13 13.77
N ARG A 177 -4.23 14.38 13.99
CA ARG A 177 -3.45 13.76 12.92
C ARG A 177 -4.22 12.72 12.15
N PHE A 178 -5.01 11.91 12.84
CA PHE A 178 -5.87 10.92 12.20
C PHE A 178 -6.90 11.58 11.26
N TYR A 179 -7.62 12.62 11.73
CA TYR A 179 -8.60 13.33 10.88
C TYR A 179 -7.92 14.20 9.82
N THR A 180 -6.73 14.70 10.07
CA THR A 180 -5.89 15.35 9.04
C THR A 180 -5.57 14.36 7.91
N SER A 181 -5.16 13.13 8.25
CA SER A 181 -4.92 12.08 7.28
C SER A 181 -6.16 11.73 6.45
N LEU A 182 -7.33 11.61 7.10
CA LEU A 182 -8.59 11.36 6.40
C LEU A 182 -8.96 12.52 5.44
N ALA A 183 -8.79 13.77 5.88
CA ALA A 183 -9.08 14.96 5.06
C ALA A 183 -8.12 15.06 3.85
N LEU A 184 -6.83 14.79 4.05
CA LEU A 184 -5.82 14.75 2.99
C LEU A 184 -6.11 13.60 1.99
N GLY A 185 -6.46 12.42 2.49
CA GLY A 185 -6.85 11.30 1.64
C GLY A 185 -8.07 11.60 0.77
N ALA A 186 -9.09 12.27 1.35
CA ALA A 186 -10.28 12.72 0.62
C ALA A 186 -9.98 13.78 -0.45
N LEU A 187 -8.90 14.54 -0.29
CA LEU A 187 -8.41 15.52 -1.27
C LEU A 187 -7.43 14.92 -2.29
N GLY A 188 -7.12 13.62 -2.20
CA GLY A 188 -6.19 12.93 -3.09
C GLY A 188 -4.71 13.10 -2.74
N SER A 189 -4.36 13.74 -1.60
CA SER A 189 -2.98 13.92 -1.14
C SER A 189 -2.52 12.67 -0.37
N THR A 190 -2.47 11.51 -1.03
CA THR A 190 -2.22 10.20 -0.39
C THR A 190 -0.87 10.10 0.31
N GLY A 191 0.17 10.78 -0.22
CA GLY A 191 1.51 10.81 0.39
C GLY A 191 1.53 11.55 1.73
N GLU A 192 0.92 12.74 1.80
CA GLU A 192 0.80 13.51 3.03
C GLU A 192 -0.12 12.81 4.04
N ALA A 193 -1.24 12.23 3.55
CA ALA A 193 -2.15 11.46 4.38
C ALA A 193 -1.46 10.27 5.05
N ALA A 194 -0.60 9.55 4.32
CA ALA A 194 0.17 8.44 4.87
C ALA A 194 1.16 8.89 5.97
N ALA A 195 1.79 10.05 5.78
CA ALA A 195 2.69 10.61 6.80
C ALA A 195 1.95 10.97 8.10
N GLU A 196 0.77 11.56 8.00
CA GLU A 196 -0.03 11.95 9.16
C GLU A 196 -0.60 10.75 9.93
N VAL A 197 -1.10 9.71 9.23
CA VAL A 197 -1.59 8.51 9.91
C VAL A 197 -0.46 7.73 10.61
N GLU A 198 0.73 7.72 10.04
CA GLU A 198 1.90 7.11 10.68
C GLU A 198 2.31 7.85 11.96
N GLN A 199 2.23 9.19 11.96
CA GLN A 199 2.47 9.98 13.17
C GLN A 199 1.38 9.73 14.22
N ALA A 200 0.10 9.62 13.82
CA ALA A 200 -0.99 9.27 14.73
C ALA A 200 -0.75 7.91 15.42
N LEU A 201 -0.26 6.91 14.69
CA LEU A 201 0.08 5.59 15.22
C LEU A 201 1.26 5.62 16.19
N ARG A 202 2.25 6.50 15.96
CA ARG A 202 3.42 6.64 16.85
C ARG A 202 3.10 7.33 18.17
N LEU A 203 2.15 8.28 18.16
CA LEU A 203 1.80 9.05 19.37
C LEU A 203 1.19 8.17 20.47
N ALA A 204 0.30 7.27 20.14
CA ALA A 204 -0.33 6.38 21.09
C ALA A 204 -0.56 4.97 20.49
N PRO A 205 0.48 4.13 20.45
CA PRO A 205 0.35 2.74 20.01
C PRO A 205 -0.57 1.97 20.98
N GLY A 206 -1.56 1.25 20.43
CA GLY A 206 -2.51 0.48 21.24
C GLY A 206 -3.71 1.27 21.77
N SER A 207 -3.91 2.52 21.35
CA SER A 207 -5.13 3.28 21.64
C SER A 207 -6.35 2.69 20.90
N ALA A 208 -7.55 3.08 21.31
CA ALA A 208 -8.78 2.70 20.61
C ALA A 208 -8.79 3.08 19.11
N LEU A 209 -7.97 4.05 18.73
CA LEU A 209 -7.85 4.54 17.35
C LEU A 209 -6.90 3.70 16.50
N THR A 210 -6.00 2.89 17.10
CA THR A 210 -4.95 2.14 16.40
C THR A 210 -5.49 1.30 15.25
N GLY A 211 -6.52 0.49 15.49
CA GLY A 211 -7.08 -0.37 14.44
C GLY A 211 -7.71 0.39 13.27
N ALA A 212 -8.29 1.57 13.52
CA ALA A 212 -8.82 2.43 12.45
C ALA A 212 -7.68 3.11 11.67
N ALA A 213 -6.63 3.54 12.35
CA ALA A 213 -5.46 4.16 11.74
C ALA A 213 -4.64 3.17 10.92
N GLU A 214 -4.52 1.91 11.35
CA GLU A 214 -3.86 0.85 10.58
C GLU A 214 -4.61 0.55 9.27
N ARG A 215 -5.94 0.39 9.33
CA ARG A 215 -6.76 0.22 8.12
C ARG A 215 -6.64 1.40 7.15
N LEU A 216 -6.60 2.63 7.68
CA LEU A 216 -6.39 3.82 6.86
C LEU A 216 -5.01 3.81 6.22
N ARG A 217 -3.96 3.47 6.96
CA ARG A 217 -2.58 3.33 6.46
C ARG A 217 -2.50 2.33 5.31
N GLU A 218 -3.09 1.15 5.49
CA GLU A 218 -3.16 0.11 4.45
C GLU A 218 -3.91 0.59 3.20
N GLY A 219 -5.07 1.22 3.38
CA GLY A 219 -5.84 1.80 2.27
C GLY A 219 -5.06 2.88 1.50
N LEU A 220 -4.34 3.75 2.22
CA LEU A 220 -3.50 4.77 1.62
C LEU A 220 -2.29 4.19 0.90
N ALA A 221 -1.69 3.11 1.42
CA ALA A 221 -0.59 2.41 0.75
C ALA A 221 -1.06 1.83 -0.60
N VAL A 222 -2.24 1.19 -0.64
CA VAL A 222 -2.85 0.70 -1.87
C VAL A 222 -3.19 1.84 -2.83
N ALA A 223 -3.76 2.95 -2.34
CA ALA A 223 -4.06 4.11 -3.17
C ALA A 223 -2.79 4.71 -3.79
N ARG A 224 -1.74 4.87 -2.99
CA ARG A 224 -0.43 5.38 -3.43
C ARG A 224 0.25 4.49 -4.46
N SER A 225 0.16 3.16 -4.29
CA SER A 225 0.70 2.23 -5.28
C SER A 225 -0.02 2.36 -6.63
N ARG A 226 -1.33 2.65 -6.61
CA ARG A 226 -2.12 2.91 -7.84
C ARG A 226 -1.79 4.23 -8.52
N GLU A 227 -1.28 5.22 -7.80
CA GLU A 227 -0.87 6.52 -8.35
C GLU A 227 0.49 6.48 -9.02
N ARG A 228 1.34 5.53 -8.66
CA ARG A 228 2.66 5.36 -9.29
C ARG A 228 2.49 4.98 -10.75
N ARG A 229 3.18 5.72 -11.61
CA ARG A 229 3.23 5.44 -13.06
C ARG A 229 4.43 4.59 -13.43
N LEU A 230 5.48 4.63 -12.63
CA LEU A 230 6.70 3.86 -12.80
C LEU A 230 6.71 2.69 -11.83
N SER A 231 6.99 1.50 -12.30
CA SER A 231 7.34 0.32 -11.51
C SER A 231 8.73 -0.14 -11.91
N LEU A 232 9.53 -0.55 -10.93
CA LEU A 232 10.85 -1.09 -11.14
C LEU A 232 11.07 -2.23 -10.17
N ASP A 233 11.44 -3.40 -10.70
CA ASP A 233 11.78 -4.58 -9.92
C ASP A 233 13.16 -5.08 -10.32
N VAL A 234 14.06 -5.20 -9.35
CA VAL A 234 15.41 -5.71 -9.54
C VAL A 234 15.54 -6.99 -8.72
N ARG A 235 16.09 -8.04 -9.33
CA ARG A 235 16.37 -9.32 -8.69
C ARG A 235 17.80 -9.73 -8.96
N LEU A 236 18.52 -10.10 -7.90
CA LEU A 236 19.85 -10.66 -7.98
C LEU A 236 19.89 -11.93 -7.14
N GLY A 237 20.66 -12.92 -7.56
CA GLY A 237 20.74 -14.16 -6.81
C GLY A 237 21.80 -15.12 -7.31
N PHE A 238 21.90 -16.22 -6.57
CA PHE A 238 22.75 -17.34 -6.87
C PHE A 238 21.90 -18.60 -7.04
N PHE A 239 22.37 -19.53 -7.85
CA PHE A 239 21.71 -20.80 -8.04
C PHE A 239 22.72 -21.97 -8.15
N PHE A 240 22.20 -23.16 -7.94
CA PHE A 240 22.80 -24.43 -8.32
C PHE A 240 21.80 -25.21 -9.16
N ASP A 241 22.22 -25.76 -10.26
CA ASP A 241 21.44 -26.53 -11.22
C ASP A 241 22.16 -27.84 -11.49
N ASP A 242 21.52 -28.96 -11.22
CA ASP A 242 22.11 -30.29 -11.38
C ASP A 242 22.00 -30.86 -12.81
N ASN A 243 21.27 -30.20 -13.71
CA ASN A 243 21.08 -30.67 -15.08
C ASN A 243 20.82 -29.53 -16.09
N VAL A 244 21.76 -28.57 -16.20
CA VAL A 244 21.70 -27.42 -17.13
C VAL A 244 21.51 -27.87 -18.59
N THR A 245 22.19 -28.97 -18.98
CA THR A 245 22.21 -29.47 -20.36
C THR A 245 21.05 -30.41 -20.69
N VAL A 246 20.15 -30.64 -19.73
CA VAL A 246 18.97 -31.52 -19.90
C VAL A 246 19.35 -32.91 -20.36
N VAL A 247 20.35 -33.50 -19.69
CA VAL A 247 20.84 -34.86 -19.98
C VAL A 247 19.75 -35.88 -19.62
N PRO A 248 19.52 -36.91 -20.49
CA PRO A 248 18.54 -37.94 -20.22
C PRO A 248 18.84 -38.72 -18.93
N ASP A 249 17.78 -38.91 -18.11
CA ASP A 249 17.88 -39.55 -16.79
C ASP A 249 17.88 -41.07 -16.87
N LEU A 250 17.21 -41.64 -17.87
CA LEU A 250 17.06 -43.08 -18.03
C LEU A 250 18.35 -43.76 -18.49
N VAL A 251 18.74 -44.79 -17.74
CA VAL A 251 19.86 -45.69 -18.13
C VAL A 251 19.35 -46.68 -19.17
N THR A 252 19.68 -46.41 -20.44
CA THR A 252 19.34 -47.31 -21.55
C THR A 252 20.59 -47.85 -22.24
N SER A 253 20.44 -48.90 -23.02
CA SER A 253 21.51 -49.44 -23.87
C SER A 253 21.73 -48.58 -25.14
N GLU A 254 20.89 -47.55 -25.37
CA GLU A 254 21.00 -46.69 -26.55
C GLU A 254 22.30 -45.88 -26.53
N PRO A 255 23.14 -45.97 -27.59
CA PRO A 255 24.42 -45.27 -27.64
C PRO A 255 24.31 -43.75 -27.52
N LEU A 256 23.25 -43.15 -28.09
CA LEU A 256 22.97 -41.71 -28.03
C LEU A 256 22.75 -41.24 -26.60
N VAL A 257 21.87 -41.89 -25.86
CA VAL A 257 21.59 -41.58 -24.44
C VAL A 257 22.84 -41.71 -23.58
N ARG A 258 23.64 -42.78 -23.81
CA ARG A 258 24.89 -42.97 -23.09
C ARG A 258 25.90 -41.87 -23.37
N GLY A 259 26.01 -41.41 -24.62
CA GLY A 259 26.90 -40.31 -25.00
C GLY A 259 26.52 -39.01 -24.36
N LEU A 260 25.22 -38.70 -24.31
CA LEU A 260 24.71 -37.47 -23.67
C LEU A 260 24.99 -37.46 -22.16
N ARG A 261 24.82 -38.58 -21.47
CA ARG A 261 25.09 -38.72 -20.02
C ARG A 261 26.54 -38.53 -19.60
N GLN A 262 27.48 -38.62 -20.52
CA GLN A 262 28.90 -38.41 -20.23
C GLN A 262 29.31 -36.94 -20.29
N ARG A 263 28.42 -36.02 -20.68
CA ARG A 263 28.69 -34.58 -20.70
C ARG A 263 28.56 -34.00 -19.31
N ALA A 264 29.32 -32.93 -19.08
CA ALA A 264 29.10 -32.08 -17.90
C ALA A 264 27.69 -31.48 -17.96
N HIS A 265 26.99 -31.48 -16.83
CA HIS A 265 25.58 -31.11 -16.78
C HIS A 265 25.20 -30.27 -15.53
N GLU A 266 26.07 -30.19 -14.54
CA GLU A 266 25.87 -29.43 -13.33
C GLU A 266 26.55 -28.07 -13.43
N SER A 267 25.95 -27.03 -12.86
CA SER A 267 26.56 -25.72 -12.72
C SER A 267 26.04 -24.97 -11.52
N THR A 268 26.94 -24.22 -10.90
CA THR A 268 26.58 -23.08 -10.06
C THR A 268 26.52 -21.82 -10.91
N GLY A 269 25.84 -20.78 -10.43
CA GLY A 269 25.83 -19.54 -11.17
C GLY A 269 25.10 -18.39 -10.49
N GLU A 270 25.06 -17.28 -11.19
CA GLU A 270 24.37 -16.06 -10.79
C GLU A 270 23.18 -15.82 -11.70
N LEU A 271 22.14 -15.21 -11.12
CA LEU A 271 21.00 -14.73 -11.86
C LEU A 271 20.77 -13.24 -11.61
N ALA A 272 20.38 -12.54 -12.65
CA ALA A 272 19.98 -11.13 -12.58
C ALA A 272 18.66 -10.93 -13.32
N GLY A 273 17.78 -10.12 -12.75
CA GLY A 273 16.51 -9.74 -13.35
C GLY A 273 16.22 -8.26 -13.15
N LEU A 274 15.69 -7.63 -14.16
CA LEU A 274 15.22 -6.25 -14.14
C LEU A 274 13.87 -6.20 -14.85
N ASN A 275 12.85 -5.66 -14.17
CA ASN A 275 11.57 -5.32 -14.81
C ASN A 275 11.30 -3.84 -14.61
N ALA A 276 10.99 -3.14 -15.68
CA ALA A 276 10.59 -1.74 -15.66
C ALA A 276 9.27 -1.57 -16.41
N GLY A 277 8.33 -0.85 -15.81
CA GLY A 277 7.04 -0.55 -16.41
C GLY A 277 6.66 0.91 -16.23
N TYR A 278 6.13 1.53 -17.27
CA TYR A 278 5.62 2.89 -17.21
C TYR A 278 4.18 2.96 -17.73
N THR A 279 3.28 3.43 -16.86
CA THR A 279 1.88 3.68 -17.23
C THR A 279 1.78 5.08 -17.82
N TRP A 280 1.79 5.19 -19.15
CA TRP A 280 1.75 6.47 -19.85
C TRP A 280 0.32 7.03 -19.99
N LEU A 281 -0.69 6.17 -20.03
CA LEU A 281 -2.11 6.54 -20.04
C LEU A 281 -2.82 5.87 -18.86
N ARG A 282 -3.51 6.66 -18.05
CA ARG A 282 -4.40 6.16 -16.99
C ARG A 282 -5.62 7.07 -16.90
N THR A 283 -6.77 6.51 -17.19
CA THR A 283 -8.09 7.13 -17.03
C THR A 283 -8.95 6.27 -16.12
N GLU A 284 -10.18 6.63 -15.89
CA GLU A 284 -11.10 5.83 -15.10
C GLU A 284 -11.26 4.40 -15.65
N ASN A 285 -11.40 4.29 -16.97
CA ASN A 285 -11.71 3.01 -17.63
C ASN A 285 -10.56 2.42 -18.44
N TRP A 286 -9.51 3.18 -18.73
CA TRP A 286 -8.42 2.73 -19.57
C TRP A 286 -7.07 2.91 -18.89
N GLU A 287 -6.22 1.92 -19.08
CA GLU A 287 -4.82 1.98 -18.66
C GLU A 287 -3.94 1.43 -19.79
N SER A 288 -2.86 2.15 -20.12
CA SER A 288 -1.88 1.71 -21.10
C SER A 288 -0.48 1.78 -20.51
N THR A 289 0.28 0.72 -20.73
CA THR A 289 1.62 0.54 -20.18
C THR A 289 2.62 0.25 -21.28
N VAL A 290 3.84 0.73 -21.09
CA VAL A 290 5.03 0.27 -21.80
C VAL A 290 5.97 -0.35 -20.79
N GLY A 291 6.55 -1.50 -21.11
CA GLY A 291 7.44 -2.23 -20.21
C GLY A 291 8.66 -2.76 -20.93
N GLY A 292 9.69 -3.00 -20.14
CA GLY A 292 10.88 -3.73 -20.55
C GLY A 292 11.35 -4.63 -19.41
N SER A 293 11.85 -5.81 -19.77
CA SER A 293 12.50 -6.68 -18.80
C SER A 293 13.78 -7.26 -19.38
N PHE A 294 14.69 -7.53 -18.46
CA PHE A 294 15.91 -8.28 -18.68
C PHE A 294 15.97 -9.41 -17.69
N PHE A 295 16.37 -10.58 -18.14
CA PHE A 295 16.69 -11.72 -17.29
C PHE A 295 17.99 -12.36 -17.80
N GLY A 296 18.92 -12.61 -16.89
CA GLY A 296 20.21 -13.24 -17.21
C GLY A 296 20.52 -14.37 -16.26
N ILE A 297 21.04 -15.47 -16.80
CA ILE A 297 21.61 -16.61 -16.08
C ILE A 297 23.05 -16.75 -16.54
N TYR A 298 23.97 -16.77 -15.56
CA TYR A 298 25.38 -17.05 -15.74
C TYR A 298 25.73 -18.38 -15.12
N ASN A 299 26.12 -19.35 -15.94
CA ASN A 299 26.60 -20.65 -15.50
C ASN A 299 28.12 -20.60 -15.38
N ASN A 300 28.65 -20.81 -14.18
CA ASN A 300 30.09 -20.71 -13.93
C ASN A 300 30.88 -21.89 -14.55
N ASP A 301 30.25 -23.06 -14.58
CA ASP A 301 30.89 -24.30 -15.04
C ASP A 301 30.56 -24.62 -16.50
N LEU A 302 29.50 -24.04 -17.04
CA LEU A 302 28.95 -24.27 -18.38
C LEU A 302 28.58 -22.95 -19.06
N PRO A 303 29.54 -22.06 -19.34
CA PRO A 303 29.27 -20.70 -19.86
C PRO A 303 28.57 -20.70 -21.23
N GLU A 304 28.71 -21.75 -22.04
CA GLU A 304 28.00 -21.93 -23.31
C GLU A 304 26.47 -22.08 -23.14
N PHE A 305 25.98 -22.23 -21.90
CA PHE A 305 24.55 -22.22 -21.54
C PHE A 305 24.13 -20.93 -20.82
N ASN A 306 24.94 -19.89 -20.88
CA ASN A 306 24.52 -18.57 -20.42
C ASN A 306 23.34 -18.07 -21.25
N ILE A 307 22.31 -17.57 -20.55
CA ILE A 307 21.07 -17.11 -21.18
C ILE A 307 20.84 -15.65 -20.81
N TYR A 308 20.49 -14.84 -21.80
CA TYR A 308 20.03 -13.48 -21.63
C TYR A 308 18.71 -13.32 -22.39
N ASP A 309 17.69 -12.82 -21.72
CA ASP A 309 16.36 -12.58 -22.30
C ASP A 309 15.99 -11.11 -22.15
N PHE A 310 15.76 -10.43 -23.26
CA PHE A 310 15.38 -9.02 -23.35
C PHE A 310 13.96 -8.93 -23.86
N VAL A 311 13.05 -8.34 -23.08
CA VAL A 311 11.64 -8.23 -23.44
C VAL A 311 11.21 -6.77 -23.49
N GLY A 312 10.61 -6.35 -24.59
CA GLY A 312 9.85 -5.12 -24.71
C GLY A 312 8.35 -5.40 -24.76
N SER A 313 7.51 -4.62 -24.09
CA SER A 313 6.07 -4.86 -24.05
C SER A 313 5.23 -3.59 -24.12
N LEU A 314 4.04 -3.72 -24.71
CA LEU A 314 2.98 -2.72 -24.75
C LEU A 314 1.71 -3.36 -24.26
N GLY A 315 1.03 -2.72 -23.29
CA GLY A 315 -0.21 -3.20 -22.73
C GLY A 315 -1.32 -2.15 -22.82
N LEU A 316 -2.54 -2.61 -23.10
CA LEU A 316 -3.77 -1.82 -23.03
C LEU A 316 -4.80 -2.60 -22.22
N THR A 317 -5.29 -2.00 -21.15
CA THR A 317 -6.30 -2.59 -20.28
C THR A 317 -7.53 -1.69 -20.22
N ARG A 318 -8.71 -2.30 -20.39
CA ARG A 318 -10.01 -1.66 -20.19
C ARG A 318 -10.65 -2.21 -18.92
N LYS A 319 -10.99 -1.32 -17.99
CA LYS A 319 -11.81 -1.63 -16.81
C LYS A 319 -13.27 -1.55 -17.19
N LEU A 320 -14.06 -2.52 -16.78
CA LEU A 320 -15.49 -2.63 -17.09
C LEU A 320 -16.22 -3.36 -15.94
N THR A 321 -17.52 -3.40 -16.01
CA THR A 321 -18.34 -4.18 -15.07
C THR A 321 -19.22 -5.13 -15.87
N LEU A 322 -19.30 -6.39 -15.43
CA LEU A 322 -20.21 -7.39 -15.95
C LEU A 322 -21.31 -7.65 -14.90
N GLY A 323 -22.48 -7.03 -15.11
CA GLY A 323 -23.49 -6.93 -14.06
C GLY A 323 -22.96 -6.09 -12.89
N ALA A 324 -22.89 -6.67 -11.69
CA ALA A 324 -22.31 -6.02 -10.50
C ALA A 324 -20.83 -6.35 -10.27
N MET A 325 -20.22 -7.21 -11.10
CA MET A 325 -18.87 -7.71 -10.91
C MET A 325 -17.85 -6.84 -11.64
N PRO A 326 -16.79 -6.35 -10.95
CA PRO A 326 -15.66 -5.70 -11.61
C PRO A 326 -14.96 -6.65 -12.57
N ALA A 327 -14.66 -6.18 -13.77
CA ALA A 327 -13.97 -6.94 -14.79
C ALA A 327 -12.91 -6.10 -15.51
N GLN A 328 -11.98 -6.75 -16.18
CA GLN A 328 -10.95 -6.13 -16.99
C GLN A 328 -10.75 -6.93 -18.28
N ALA A 329 -10.56 -6.23 -19.39
CA ALA A 329 -10.11 -6.81 -20.65
C ALA A 329 -8.74 -6.21 -20.98
N GLY A 330 -7.78 -7.06 -21.31
CA GLY A 330 -6.40 -6.68 -21.61
C GLY A 330 -5.97 -7.15 -23.00
N LEU A 331 -5.26 -6.29 -23.72
CA LEU A 331 -4.51 -6.62 -24.93
C LEU A 331 -3.04 -6.31 -24.63
N GLN A 332 -2.16 -7.26 -24.88
CA GLN A 332 -0.73 -7.10 -24.70
C GLN A 332 0.01 -7.58 -25.95
N TYR A 333 0.99 -6.82 -26.36
CA TYR A 333 2.02 -7.22 -27.31
C TYR A 333 3.36 -7.24 -26.59
N SER A 334 4.16 -8.28 -26.82
CA SER A 334 5.57 -8.31 -26.42
C SER A 334 6.45 -8.83 -27.56
N PHE A 335 7.64 -8.27 -27.60
CA PHE A 335 8.76 -8.75 -28.40
C PHE A 335 9.87 -9.14 -27.43
N ASP A 336 10.42 -10.34 -27.60
CA ASP A 336 11.55 -10.80 -26.81
C ASP A 336 12.66 -11.40 -27.69
N GLU A 337 13.89 -11.14 -27.25
CA GLU A 337 15.12 -11.65 -27.83
C GLU A 337 15.85 -12.45 -26.76
N LEU A 338 15.98 -13.75 -27.01
CA LEU A 338 16.74 -14.65 -26.18
C LEU A 338 18.10 -14.94 -26.83
N VAL A 339 19.15 -14.66 -26.08
CA VAL A 339 20.54 -14.89 -26.44
C VAL A 339 21.07 -16.08 -25.66
N LEU A 340 21.72 -17.02 -26.32
CA LEU A 340 22.39 -18.18 -25.74
C LEU A 340 23.85 -18.17 -26.22
N ASP A 341 24.79 -18.28 -25.30
CA ASP A 341 26.23 -18.27 -25.58
C ASP A 341 26.62 -17.09 -26.51
N GLU A 342 26.27 -15.85 -26.11
CA GLU A 342 26.55 -14.61 -26.84
C GLU A 342 25.95 -14.52 -28.25
N SER A 343 25.14 -15.49 -28.67
CA SER A 343 24.51 -15.56 -29.99
C SER A 343 23.00 -15.44 -29.89
N GLU A 344 22.36 -14.70 -30.80
CA GLU A 344 20.91 -14.65 -30.92
C GLU A 344 20.37 -16.08 -31.14
N PHE A 345 19.52 -16.54 -30.23
CA PHE A 345 18.97 -17.90 -30.26
C PHE A 345 17.51 -17.92 -30.70
N LEU A 346 16.70 -16.99 -30.19
CA LEU A 346 15.28 -16.93 -30.47
C LEU A 346 14.78 -15.47 -30.47
N LEU A 347 14.07 -15.08 -31.53
CA LEU A 347 13.19 -13.92 -31.52
C LEU A 347 11.74 -14.38 -31.38
N ARG A 348 10.98 -13.74 -30.48
CA ARG A 348 9.60 -14.11 -30.27
C ARG A 348 8.69 -12.89 -30.20
N ASN A 349 7.62 -12.92 -30.99
CA ASN A 349 6.55 -11.94 -30.97
C ASN A 349 5.32 -12.57 -30.33
N THR A 350 4.75 -11.93 -29.34
CA THR A 350 3.60 -12.44 -28.60
C THR A 350 2.47 -11.42 -28.61
N VAL A 351 1.27 -11.85 -28.97
CA VAL A 351 0.02 -11.09 -28.79
C VAL A 351 -0.88 -11.88 -27.83
N SER A 352 -1.35 -11.23 -26.79
CA SER A 352 -2.23 -11.84 -25.79
C SER A 352 -3.48 -11.00 -25.58
N LEU A 353 -4.64 -11.63 -25.62
CA LEU A 353 -5.92 -11.09 -25.18
C LEU A 353 -6.31 -11.77 -23.87
N SER A 354 -6.67 -11.00 -22.86
CA SER A 354 -7.03 -11.54 -21.54
C SER A 354 -8.30 -10.89 -21.02
N GLY A 355 -9.05 -11.64 -20.21
CA GLY A 355 -10.20 -11.17 -19.45
C GLY A 355 -10.04 -11.58 -17.99
N THR A 356 -10.24 -10.66 -17.06
CA THR A 356 -10.24 -10.93 -15.63
C THR A 356 -11.58 -10.53 -15.04
N LEU A 357 -12.16 -11.40 -14.20
CA LEU A 357 -13.43 -11.19 -13.51
C LEU A 357 -13.21 -11.33 -12.00
N VAL A 358 -13.70 -10.36 -11.23
CA VAL A 358 -13.70 -10.41 -9.75
C VAL A 358 -15.10 -10.80 -9.31
N GLU A 359 -15.30 -12.08 -8.96
CA GLU A 359 -16.60 -12.68 -8.65
C GLU A 359 -17.02 -12.49 -7.18
N GLY A 360 -16.27 -11.68 -6.43
CA GLY A 360 -16.49 -11.38 -5.02
C GLY A 360 -15.18 -11.20 -4.25
N GLU A 361 -15.26 -11.22 -2.93
CA GLU A 361 -14.08 -11.03 -2.07
C GLU A 361 -13.07 -12.17 -2.20
N HIS A 362 -13.54 -13.38 -2.49
CA HIS A 362 -12.72 -14.60 -2.46
C HIS A 362 -12.39 -15.17 -3.84
N HIS A 363 -13.10 -14.82 -4.88
CA HIS A 363 -13.00 -15.44 -6.18
C HIS A 363 -12.50 -14.47 -7.25
N LEU A 364 -11.50 -14.91 -8.02
CA LEU A 364 -11.01 -14.20 -9.20
C LEU A 364 -10.74 -15.20 -10.32
N SER A 365 -11.34 -14.98 -11.48
CA SER A 365 -11.12 -15.79 -12.68
C SER A 365 -10.43 -14.97 -13.75
N GLN A 366 -9.47 -15.59 -14.43
CA GLN A 366 -8.81 -15.03 -15.61
C GLN A 366 -8.86 -16.02 -16.76
N ALA A 367 -9.20 -15.57 -17.96
CA ALA A 367 -9.10 -16.32 -19.19
C ALA A 367 -8.23 -15.58 -20.18
N PHE A 368 -7.57 -16.30 -21.09
CA PHE A 368 -6.72 -15.68 -22.10
C PHE A 368 -6.68 -16.50 -23.39
N VAL A 369 -6.34 -15.80 -24.47
CA VAL A 369 -5.91 -16.37 -25.76
C VAL A 369 -4.60 -15.70 -26.12
N ARG A 370 -3.62 -16.48 -26.57
CA ARG A 370 -2.27 -16.03 -26.91
C ARG A 370 -1.84 -16.60 -28.25
N TYR A 371 -1.26 -15.76 -29.06
CA TYR A 371 -0.53 -16.15 -30.26
C TYR A 371 0.94 -15.75 -30.09
N GLN A 372 1.84 -16.66 -30.48
CA GLN A 372 3.28 -16.43 -30.48
C GLN A 372 3.87 -16.86 -31.83
N LYS A 373 4.65 -15.97 -32.42
CA LYS A 373 5.56 -16.31 -33.52
C LYS A 373 6.95 -16.45 -32.97
N LYS A 374 7.53 -17.62 -33.14
CA LYS A 374 8.88 -18.01 -32.68
C LYS A 374 9.79 -18.14 -33.88
N ASP A 375 10.90 -17.42 -33.89
CA ASP A 375 11.93 -17.45 -34.96
C ASP A 375 13.26 -17.86 -34.33
N PHE A 376 13.58 -19.13 -34.43
CA PHE A 376 14.85 -19.69 -33.94
C PHE A 376 15.97 -19.43 -34.94
N ARG A 377 17.13 -19.00 -34.46
CA ARG A 377 18.35 -18.81 -35.27
C ARG A 377 19.07 -20.14 -35.45
N GLU A 378 18.57 -20.94 -36.36
CA GLU A 378 19.07 -22.28 -36.61
C GLU A 378 20.02 -22.30 -37.81
N PRO A 379 21.08 -23.17 -37.81
CA PRO A 379 21.99 -23.32 -38.94
C PRO A 379 21.22 -23.76 -40.18
N ALA A 380 21.59 -23.23 -41.35
CA ALA A 380 21.00 -23.63 -42.62
C ALA A 380 21.16 -25.12 -42.94
N SER A 381 22.17 -25.76 -42.32
CA SER A 381 22.46 -27.19 -42.44
C SER A 381 21.52 -28.09 -41.60
N LEU A 382 20.73 -27.50 -40.70
CA LEU A 382 19.81 -28.29 -39.89
C LEU A 382 18.72 -28.93 -40.77
N PRO A 383 18.44 -30.24 -40.61
CA PRO A 383 17.37 -30.90 -41.34
C PRO A 383 16.02 -30.16 -41.17
N SER A 384 15.25 -30.03 -42.24
CA SER A 384 13.98 -29.30 -42.21
C SER A 384 12.99 -29.85 -41.17
N VAL A 385 13.05 -31.16 -40.87
CA VAL A 385 12.20 -31.82 -39.88
C VAL A 385 12.51 -31.45 -38.42
N GLU A 386 13.71 -30.96 -38.17
CA GLU A 386 14.26 -30.59 -36.87
C GLU A 386 14.16 -29.07 -36.58
N ARG A 387 13.58 -28.27 -37.49
CA ARG A 387 13.43 -26.82 -37.29
C ARG A 387 12.40 -26.50 -36.25
N ARG A 388 12.73 -25.58 -35.34
CA ARG A 388 11.91 -25.20 -34.16
C ARG A 388 11.11 -23.92 -34.35
N SER A 389 11.40 -23.12 -35.39
CA SER A 389 10.60 -21.93 -35.69
C SER A 389 9.14 -22.32 -35.86
N ALA A 390 8.23 -21.55 -35.24
CA ALA A 390 6.87 -22.02 -35.07
C ALA A 390 5.86 -20.86 -34.90
N ASP A 391 4.62 -21.16 -35.24
CA ASP A 391 3.44 -20.42 -34.80
C ASP A 391 2.79 -21.20 -33.65
N ASN A 392 2.65 -20.56 -32.49
CA ASN A 392 2.02 -21.17 -31.31
C ASN A 392 0.72 -20.46 -30.94
N TRP A 393 -0.33 -21.21 -30.75
CA TRP A 393 -1.62 -20.74 -30.23
C TRP A 393 -1.88 -21.36 -28.86
N ALA A 394 -2.28 -20.55 -27.91
CA ALA A 394 -2.68 -21.05 -26.59
C ALA A 394 -3.96 -20.36 -26.11
N ALA A 395 -4.80 -21.12 -25.43
CA ALA A 395 -5.98 -20.59 -24.75
C ALA A 395 -6.12 -21.27 -23.39
N GLY A 396 -6.50 -20.50 -22.38
CA GLY A 396 -6.59 -21.05 -21.03
C GLY A 396 -7.40 -20.19 -20.08
N ALA A 397 -7.62 -20.77 -18.89
CA ALA A 397 -8.24 -20.07 -17.78
C ALA A 397 -7.58 -20.48 -16.46
N VAL A 398 -7.54 -19.54 -15.52
CA VAL A 398 -7.03 -19.71 -14.17
C VAL A 398 -8.05 -19.15 -13.20
N HIS A 399 -8.33 -19.89 -12.12
CA HIS A 399 -9.18 -19.47 -11.03
C HIS A 399 -8.37 -19.36 -9.74
N LEU A 400 -8.55 -18.25 -9.00
CA LEU A 400 -7.93 -18.01 -7.70
C LEU A 400 -9.00 -17.94 -6.62
N LEU A 401 -8.78 -18.70 -5.55
CA LEU A 401 -9.48 -18.58 -4.27
C LEU A 401 -8.59 -17.82 -3.31
N ARG A 402 -9.07 -16.69 -2.77
CA ARG A 402 -8.32 -15.78 -1.92
C ARG A 402 -8.91 -15.75 -0.50
N PHE A 403 -8.05 -15.73 0.51
CA PHE A 403 -8.44 -15.76 1.92
C PHE A 403 -7.66 -14.70 2.70
N SER A 404 -8.23 -14.26 3.83
CA SER A 404 -7.57 -13.35 4.77
C SER A 404 -6.99 -12.10 4.08
N HIS A 405 -7.80 -11.41 3.29
CA HIS A 405 -7.38 -10.19 2.56
C HIS A 405 -6.14 -10.43 1.67
N ASP A 406 -6.19 -11.49 0.84
CA ASP A 406 -5.14 -11.88 -0.11
C ASP A 406 -3.82 -12.38 0.53
N GLN A 407 -3.79 -12.64 1.84
CA GLN A 407 -2.62 -13.24 2.49
C GLN A 407 -2.43 -14.71 2.09
N HIS A 408 -3.52 -15.41 1.83
CA HIS A 408 -3.51 -16.81 1.40
C HIS A 408 -4.30 -16.97 0.12
N PHE A 409 -3.84 -17.83 -0.76
CA PHE A 409 -4.62 -18.18 -1.95
C PHE A 409 -4.36 -19.61 -2.40
N LEU A 410 -5.34 -20.15 -3.13
CA LEU A 410 -5.23 -21.35 -3.94
C LEU A 410 -5.46 -20.97 -5.41
N LYS A 411 -4.72 -21.60 -6.30
CA LYS A 411 -4.79 -21.37 -7.74
C LYS A 411 -5.01 -22.71 -8.45
N ALA A 412 -5.92 -22.74 -9.42
CA ALA A 412 -6.08 -23.85 -10.35
C ALA A 412 -6.29 -23.29 -11.77
N GLY A 413 -5.70 -23.92 -12.76
CA GLY A 413 -5.78 -23.46 -14.13
C GLY A 413 -5.59 -24.57 -15.14
N TYR A 414 -6.07 -24.31 -16.34
CA TYR A 414 -5.91 -25.15 -17.50
C TYR A 414 -5.55 -24.29 -18.71
N GLN A 415 -4.64 -24.80 -19.56
CA GLN A 415 -4.28 -24.23 -20.85
C GLN A 415 -4.20 -25.34 -21.89
N PHE A 416 -4.75 -25.09 -23.05
CA PHE A 416 -4.49 -25.82 -24.27
C PHE A 416 -3.53 -25.02 -25.14
N ASP A 417 -2.53 -25.67 -25.74
CA ASP A 417 -1.65 -25.05 -26.70
C ASP A 417 -1.42 -25.93 -27.93
N TRP A 418 -1.20 -25.27 -29.05
CA TRP A 418 -0.89 -25.88 -30.33
C TRP A 418 0.37 -25.22 -30.90
N GLU A 419 1.39 -26.01 -31.13
CA GLU A 419 2.66 -25.64 -31.74
C GLU A 419 2.69 -26.15 -33.19
N ASP A 420 2.66 -25.22 -34.13
CA ASP A 420 2.82 -25.48 -35.57
C ASP A 420 4.25 -25.09 -35.97
N ALA A 421 5.20 -25.97 -35.72
CA ALA A 421 6.60 -25.76 -36.02
C ALA A 421 6.89 -26.06 -37.51
N ASP A 422 7.90 -25.38 -38.09
CA ASP A 422 8.41 -25.66 -39.42
C ASP A 422 8.88 -27.12 -39.53
N GLY A 423 9.46 -27.66 -38.47
CA GLY A 423 9.93 -29.03 -38.40
C GLY A 423 8.92 -29.96 -37.76
N LYS A 424 8.64 -31.07 -38.42
CA LYS A 424 7.63 -32.06 -37.99
C LYS A 424 7.92 -32.68 -36.62
N ASP A 425 9.17 -32.73 -36.19
CA ASP A 425 9.56 -33.28 -34.88
C ASP A 425 9.06 -32.42 -33.71
N PHE A 426 8.76 -31.14 -33.94
CA PHE A 426 8.35 -30.18 -32.93
C PHE A 426 6.89 -29.75 -33.03
N GLN A 427 6.12 -30.32 -33.99
CA GLN A 427 4.69 -30.08 -34.09
C GLN A 427 3.94 -30.89 -33.04
N TYR A 428 3.20 -30.21 -32.13
CA TYR A 428 2.45 -30.86 -31.06
C TYR A 428 1.19 -30.09 -30.67
N TYR A 429 0.29 -30.76 -29.96
CA TYR A 429 -0.70 -30.10 -29.11
C TYR A 429 -0.41 -30.46 -27.65
N GLY A 430 -0.68 -29.50 -26.76
CA GLY A 430 -0.39 -29.59 -25.33
C GLY A 430 -1.60 -29.32 -24.48
N ASN A 431 -1.66 -30.03 -23.35
CA ASN A 431 -2.60 -29.77 -22.26
C ASN A 431 -1.76 -29.43 -21.01
N ARG A 432 -1.96 -28.23 -20.45
CA ARG A 432 -1.19 -27.75 -19.33
C ARG A 432 -2.10 -27.50 -18.14
N PHE A 433 -1.82 -28.14 -17.03
CA PHE A 433 -2.55 -28.02 -15.79
C PHE A 433 -1.71 -27.24 -14.79
N LEU A 434 -2.30 -26.23 -14.17
CA LEU A 434 -1.65 -25.35 -13.22
C LEU A 434 -2.35 -25.50 -11.87
N ALA A 435 -1.57 -25.69 -10.81
CA ALA A 435 -2.08 -25.63 -9.45
C ALA A 435 -1.09 -24.84 -8.60
N GLY A 436 -1.57 -24.14 -7.58
CA GLY A 436 -0.68 -23.40 -6.69
C GLY A 436 -1.35 -22.99 -5.41
N ALA A 437 -0.53 -22.73 -4.41
CA ALA A 437 -0.96 -22.27 -3.10
C ALA A 437 0.03 -21.25 -2.54
N GLN A 438 -0.47 -20.27 -1.82
CA GLN A 438 0.32 -19.38 -0.99
C GLN A 438 -0.24 -19.35 0.42
N TYR A 439 0.64 -19.44 1.40
CA TYR A 439 0.34 -19.23 2.80
C TYR A 439 1.30 -18.21 3.41
N THR A 440 0.74 -17.15 4.01
CA THR A 440 1.53 -16.13 4.71
C THR A 440 1.54 -16.46 6.20
N LEU A 441 2.73 -16.68 6.74
CA LEU A 441 2.94 -16.95 8.16
C LEU A 441 2.71 -15.66 8.98
N PRO A 442 2.11 -15.74 10.17
CA PRO A 442 1.99 -14.58 11.07
C PRO A 442 3.35 -14.02 11.48
N TRP A 443 4.38 -14.88 11.55
CA TRP A 443 5.73 -14.50 11.89
C TRP A 443 6.39 -13.77 10.72
N LYS A 444 6.70 -12.48 10.92
CA LYS A 444 7.38 -11.58 9.96
C LYS A 444 6.77 -11.55 8.55
N GLY A 445 5.55 -12.04 8.36
CA GLY A 445 4.90 -12.07 7.05
C GLY A 445 5.61 -12.95 6.01
N VAL A 446 6.31 -14.00 6.44
CA VAL A 446 6.95 -14.96 5.54
C VAL A 446 5.90 -15.63 4.67
N ARG A 447 6.11 -15.63 3.36
CA ARG A 447 5.21 -16.26 2.38
C ARG A 447 5.80 -17.56 1.91
N LEU A 448 5.05 -18.64 2.11
CA LEU A 448 5.35 -19.95 1.54
C LEU A 448 4.48 -20.16 0.31
N LYS A 449 5.11 -20.49 -0.81
CA LYS A 449 4.45 -20.71 -2.09
C LYS A 449 4.78 -22.08 -2.62
N TYR A 450 3.80 -22.71 -3.22
CA TYR A 450 3.95 -23.93 -4.00
C TYR A 450 3.24 -23.76 -5.33
N ASP A 451 3.88 -24.09 -6.42
CA ASP A 451 3.31 -24.12 -7.75
C ASP A 451 3.62 -25.46 -8.41
N LEU A 452 2.62 -26.07 -9.01
CA LEU A 452 2.69 -27.23 -9.89
C LEU A 452 2.31 -26.79 -11.30
N ASP A 453 3.12 -27.19 -12.25
CA ASP A 453 2.91 -27.04 -13.68
C ASP A 453 3.07 -28.41 -14.34
N ALA A 454 1.99 -28.95 -14.87
CA ALA A 454 1.98 -30.23 -15.56
C ALA A 454 1.64 -30.01 -17.05
N HIS A 455 2.61 -30.16 -17.93
CA HIS A 455 2.47 -29.96 -19.36
C HIS A 455 2.55 -31.29 -20.13
N LEU A 456 1.42 -31.75 -20.63
CA LEU A 456 1.28 -32.99 -21.39
C LEU A 456 1.29 -32.68 -22.89
N ARG A 457 2.38 -33.05 -23.58
CA ARG A 457 2.56 -32.78 -25.01
C ARG A 457 2.41 -34.05 -25.84
N THR A 458 1.62 -33.99 -26.89
CA THR A 458 1.47 -35.08 -27.86
C THR A 458 1.92 -34.58 -29.22
N HIS A 459 3.04 -35.13 -29.70
CA HIS A 459 3.60 -34.79 -31.01
C HIS A 459 2.77 -35.38 -32.15
N LEU A 460 2.63 -34.64 -33.24
CA LEU A 460 1.77 -35.05 -34.36
C LEU A 460 2.43 -36.08 -35.26
N HIS A 461 3.77 -36.05 -35.34
CA HIS A 461 4.55 -36.87 -36.24
C HIS A 461 5.49 -37.82 -35.47
N ARG A 462 6.03 -38.82 -36.17
CA ARG A 462 7.11 -39.68 -35.66
C ARG A 462 8.38 -38.84 -35.58
N ASN A 463 9.18 -39.05 -34.56
CA ASN A 463 10.43 -38.34 -34.42
C ASN A 463 11.50 -38.91 -35.37
N SER A 464 12.20 -38.01 -36.06
CA SER A 464 13.18 -38.36 -37.12
C SER A 464 14.42 -39.09 -36.60
N LEU A 465 14.72 -39.02 -35.30
CA LEU A 465 15.83 -39.77 -34.65
C LEU A 465 15.69 -41.29 -34.74
N PHE A 466 14.46 -41.79 -34.98
CA PHE A 466 14.19 -43.23 -35.00
C PHE A 466 13.85 -43.70 -36.42
N PRO A 467 14.58 -44.71 -36.95
CA PRO A 467 14.33 -45.25 -38.29
C PRO A 467 12.90 -45.74 -38.46
N THR A 468 12.32 -45.58 -39.63
CA THR A 468 10.95 -46.02 -39.95
C THR A 468 10.76 -47.52 -39.88
N THR A 469 11.87 -48.29 -39.94
CA THR A 469 11.91 -49.75 -39.83
C THR A 469 12.00 -50.31 -38.41
N ALA A 470 12.18 -49.43 -37.40
CA ALA A 470 12.20 -49.83 -36.02
C ALA A 470 10.80 -50.24 -35.53
N PRO A 471 10.64 -51.38 -34.83
CA PRO A 471 9.34 -51.86 -34.37
C PRO A 471 8.63 -50.90 -33.40
N ASP A 472 9.39 -49.99 -32.78
CA ASP A 472 8.90 -49.04 -31.77
C ASP A 472 8.81 -47.60 -32.28
N THR A 473 8.53 -47.37 -33.57
CA THR A 473 8.34 -46.03 -34.13
C THR A 473 7.10 -45.33 -33.59
N LYS A 474 7.17 -44.88 -32.36
CA LYS A 474 6.06 -44.17 -31.70
C LYS A 474 6.14 -42.67 -31.97
N ARG A 475 4.97 -42.02 -31.95
CA ARG A 475 4.92 -40.56 -31.79
C ARG A 475 5.46 -40.21 -30.42
N ARG A 476 6.21 -39.12 -30.32
CA ARG A 476 6.68 -38.60 -29.03
C ARG A 476 5.49 -38.13 -28.19
N TYR A 477 5.50 -38.52 -26.93
CA TYR A 477 4.61 -38.05 -25.88
C TYR A 477 5.44 -37.68 -24.67
N ASP A 478 5.27 -36.44 -24.17
CA ASP A 478 5.97 -35.95 -23.00
C ASP A 478 4.99 -35.58 -21.91
N ALA A 479 5.34 -35.93 -20.68
CA ALA A 479 4.64 -35.48 -19.47
C ALA A 479 5.63 -34.75 -18.58
N GLU A 480 5.74 -33.44 -18.79
CA GLU A 480 6.61 -32.58 -18.02
C GLU A 480 5.89 -32.08 -16.77
N LEU A 481 6.46 -32.38 -15.60
CA LEU A 481 5.95 -31.89 -14.32
C LEU A 481 7.01 -31.01 -13.67
N THR A 482 6.65 -29.75 -13.41
CA THR A 482 7.50 -28.81 -12.69
C THR A 482 6.88 -28.45 -11.36
N HIS A 483 7.61 -28.69 -10.29
CA HIS A 483 7.28 -28.33 -8.92
C HIS A 483 8.15 -27.15 -8.49
N THR A 484 7.55 -26.08 -8.00
CA THR A 484 8.28 -24.95 -7.44
C THR A 484 7.85 -24.73 -6.00
N VAL A 485 8.79 -24.77 -5.08
CA VAL A 485 8.60 -24.41 -3.66
C VAL A 485 9.41 -23.15 -3.40
N ARG A 486 8.77 -22.12 -2.86
CA ARG A 486 9.41 -20.83 -2.60
C ARG A 486 9.04 -20.27 -1.24
N ALA A 487 10.06 -19.86 -0.49
CA ALA A 487 9.92 -19.14 0.78
C ALA A 487 10.41 -17.72 0.61
N GLU A 488 9.55 -16.73 0.89
CA GLU A 488 9.86 -15.30 0.77
C GLU A 488 9.81 -14.64 2.14
N LEU A 489 10.90 -13.98 2.52
CA LEU A 489 11.02 -13.17 3.73
C LEU A 489 11.06 -11.69 3.34
N PRO A 490 10.01 -10.89 3.60
CA PRO A 490 10.07 -9.45 3.43
C PRO A 490 11.01 -8.85 4.50
N LEU A 491 12.10 -8.23 4.04
CA LEU A 491 13.08 -7.55 4.90
C LEU A 491 12.66 -6.10 5.18
N SER A 492 11.99 -5.49 4.21
CA SER A 492 11.39 -4.16 4.30
C SER A 492 10.17 -4.06 3.36
N GLY A 493 9.53 -2.88 3.28
CA GLY A 493 8.42 -2.65 2.34
C GLY A 493 8.80 -2.81 0.86
N SER A 494 10.08 -2.75 0.53
CA SER A 494 10.59 -2.82 -0.85
C SER A 494 11.59 -3.95 -1.08
N LEU A 495 12.10 -4.61 -0.04
CA LEU A 495 13.18 -5.59 -0.14
C LEU A 495 12.70 -6.96 0.34
N THR A 496 12.86 -8.00 -0.47
CA THR A 496 12.47 -9.38 -0.18
C THR A 496 13.62 -10.34 -0.45
N LEU A 497 13.93 -11.19 0.52
CA LEU A 497 14.83 -12.34 0.35
C LEU A 497 13.97 -13.58 0.06
N ALA A 498 14.35 -14.37 -0.94
CA ALA A 498 13.63 -15.58 -1.29
C ALA A 498 14.58 -16.76 -1.52
N ALA A 499 14.20 -17.92 -0.97
CA ALA A 499 14.79 -19.21 -1.29
C ALA A 499 13.79 -20.01 -2.14
N GLU A 500 14.26 -20.61 -3.22
CA GLU A 500 13.43 -21.36 -4.14
C GLU A 500 14.07 -22.69 -4.50
N TYR A 501 13.25 -23.73 -4.56
CA TYR A 501 13.57 -25.05 -5.10
C TYR A 501 12.61 -25.34 -6.26
N LEU A 502 13.18 -25.65 -7.41
CA LEU A 502 12.46 -26.07 -8.60
C LEU A 502 12.90 -27.48 -8.98
N ARG A 503 11.93 -28.35 -9.21
CA ARG A 503 12.14 -29.68 -9.76
C ARG A 503 11.31 -29.86 -11.01
N THR A 504 11.95 -30.27 -12.11
CA THR A 504 11.29 -30.65 -13.36
C THR A 504 11.57 -32.13 -13.63
N ASP A 505 10.52 -32.90 -13.86
CA ASP A 505 10.57 -34.29 -14.35
C ASP A 505 9.86 -34.32 -15.71
N ASP A 506 10.56 -34.52 -16.80
CA ASP A 506 9.96 -34.78 -18.13
C ASP A 506 9.99 -36.30 -18.44
N ASN A 507 8.83 -36.90 -18.33
CA ASN A 507 8.63 -38.32 -18.64
C ASN A 507 8.24 -38.45 -20.12
N SER A 508 9.23 -38.75 -20.97
CA SER A 508 9.01 -39.00 -22.39
C SER A 508 8.94 -40.50 -22.68
N ASN A 509 8.07 -40.88 -23.61
CA ASN A 509 8.09 -42.27 -24.14
C ASN A 509 9.32 -42.55 -25.04
N LEU A 510 10.12 -41.56 -25.35
CA LEU A 510 11.41 -41.65 -26.02
C LEU A 510 12.51 -41.26 -25.03
N ALA A 511 13.33 -42.24 -24.62
CA ALA A 511 14.28 -42.10 -23.52
C ALA A 511 15.27 -40.93 -23.66
N VAL A 512 15.57 -40.50 -24.89
CA VAL A 512 16.47 -39.37 -25.18
C VAL A 512 15.92 -38.02 -24.73
N PHE A 513 14.60 -37.92 -24.52
CA PHE A 513 13.91 -36.72 -24.11
C PHE A 513 13.45 -36.76 -22.65
N ALA A 514 13.59 -37.90 -21.96
CA ALA A 514 13.20 -38.02 -20.55
C ALA A 514 14.35 -37.56 -19.66
N TYR A 515 14.07 -36.57 -18.78
CA TYR A 515 15.07 -36.02 -17.86
C TYR A 515 14.45 -35.59 -16.52
N ALA A 516 15.33 -35.51 -15.51
CA ALA A 516 15.03 -34.81 -14.26
C ALA A 516 16.03 -33.67 -14.06
N ARG A 517 15.58 -32.57 -13.42
CA ARG A 517 16.39 -31.39 -13.15
C ARG A 517 15.98 -30.79 -11.82
N ASN A 518 16.95 -30.42 -10.98
CA ASN A 518 16.74 -29.72 -9.74
C ASN A 518 17.51 -28.39 -9.75
N VAL A 519 16.83 -27.31 -9.43
CA VAL A 519 17.43 -25.98 -9.31
C VAL A 519 17.16 -25.42 -7.93
N TYR A 520 18.21 -25.01 -7.25
CA TYR A 520 18.15 -24.34 -5.95
C TYR A 520 18.59 -22.90 -6.13
N SER A 521 17.83 -21.93 -5.67
CA SER A 521 18.23 -20.53 -5.78
C SER A 521 17.98 -19.73 -4.50
N LEU A 522 18.81 -18.72 -4.29
CA LEU A 522 18.64 -17.70 -3.26
C LEU A 522 18.69 -16.33 -3.94
N THR A 523 17.64 -15.55 -3.78
CA THR A 523 17.47 -14.29 -4.48
C THR A 523 17.14 -13.14 -3.53
N LEU A 524 17.66 -11.96 -3.83
CA LEU A 524 17.29 -10.70 -3.21
C LEU A 524 16.57 -9.85 -4.26
N SER A 525 15.35 -9.43 -3.95
CA SER A 525 14.52 -8.63 -4.86
C SER A 525 14.21 -7.29 -4.23
N TRP A 526 14.35 -6.21 -5.01
CA TRP A 526 13.96 -4.86 -4.64
C TRP A 526 12.88 -4.35 -5.60
N SER A 527 11.80 -3.77 -5.05
CA SER A 527 10.65 -3.25 -5.80
C SER A 527 10.40 -1.78 -5.45
N TYR A 528 10.14 -0.94 -6.50
CA TYR A 528 9.81 0.48 -6.38
C TYR A 528 8.40 0.78 -6.86
#